data_007fe713dcaea35183250f570d463338
#
_entry.id   007fe713dcaea35183250f570d463338
#
_cell.length_a   1.000
_cell.length_b   1.000
_cell.length_c   1.000
_cell.angle_alpha   90.00
_cell.angle_beta   90.00
_cell.angle_gamma   90.00
#
_symmetry.space_group_name_H-M   'P 1'
#
loop_
_entity.id
_entity.type
_entity.pdbx_description
1 polymer ?
#
loop_
_entity_poly.entity_id
_entity_poly.type
_entity_poly.pdbx_seq_one_letter_code
_entity_poly.pdbx_strand_id
1 'polypeptide(L)'
;IGSGISGATIANLLSKKHSVILFDKARGPGGRASFKRIKGKTGFDHGTQYISPKTKEFKRFTNNLIKKKVLKVWGGKHIFLNSKKKEDKKHIKIIGRSGNNDISKYLLKKINCNYQCELKKIYFKNKLWHLLFDDGKLRSFQGIILTCPFPQLKKLSKKFIKNSFLDRSIKMNANITTMIAIKKNCLLYTSPSP
;
A
#
# COMPACT_ATOMS: atom_id res chain seq x y z
N ILE A 1 1.87 6.86 -10.97
CA ILE A 1 1.40 7.67 -9.84
C ILE A 1 0.84 6.75 -8.78
N GLY A 2 1.38 6.85 -7.54
CA GLY A 2 1.03 6.03 -6.39
C GLY A 2 2.07 4.95 -6.07
N SER A 3 2.56 4.94 -4.81
CA SER A 3 3.60 4.02 -4.29
C SER A 3 3.03 2.90 -3.41
N GLY A 4 1.73 2.64 -3.53
CA GLY A 4 1.10 1.46 -2.95
C GLY A 4 1.61 0.17 -3.61
N ILE A 5 1.17 -0.99 -3.13
CA ILE A 5 1.63 -2.30 -3.64
C ILE A 5 1.45 -2.40 -5.17
N SER A 6 0.31 -1.98 -5.72
CA SER A 6 0.05 -2.02 -7.16
C SER A 6 1.04 -1.16 -7.95
N GLY A 7 1.23 0.11 -7.55
CA GLY A 7 2.18 1.01 -8.22
C GLY A 7 3.61 0.53 -8.10
N ALA A 8 4.02 0.05 -6.93
CA ALA A 8 5.34 -0.51 -6.71
C ALA A 8 5.61 -1.76 -7.58
N THR A 9 4.61 -2.64 -7.71
CA THR A 9 4.71 -3.85 -8.54
C THR A 9 4.87 -3.48 -10.02
N ILE A 10 4.02 -2.60 -10.54
CA ILE A 10 4.07 -2.16 -11.94
C ILE A 10 5.37 -1.42 -12.22
N ALA A 11 5.79 -0.51 -11.36
CA ALA A 11 7.05 0.21 -11.51
C ALA A 11 8.25 -0.74 -11.57
N ASN A 12 8.29 -1.74 -10.67
CA ASN A 12 9.34 -2.76 -10.67
C ASN A 12 9.36 -3.61 -11.95
N LEU A 13 8.21 -3.98 -12.47
CA LEU A 13 8.11 -4.74 -13.72
C LEU A 13 8.56 -3.93 -14.92
N LEU A 14 8.07 -2.70 -15.05
CA LEU A 14 8.36 -1.83 -16.18
C LEU A 14 9.80 -1.33 -16.21
N SER A 15 10.41 -1.11 -15.05
CA SER A 15 11.80 -0.63 -14.96
C SER A 15 12.82 -1.56 -15.60
N LYS A 16 12.45 -2.80 -15.90
CA LYS A 16 13.31 -3.75 -16.62
C LYS A 16 13.51 -3.38 -18.10
N LYS A 17 12.58 -2.61 -18.69
CA LYS A 17 12.58 -2.26 -20.11
C LYS A 17 12.37 -0.77 -20.38
N HIS A 18 11.99 -0.01 -19.37
CA HIS A 18 11.63 1.41 -19.50
C HIS A 18 12.26 2.25 -18.39
N SER A 19 12.51 3.52 -18.67
CA SER A 19 12.82 4.51 -17.64
C SER A 19 11.54 4.83 -16.87
N VAL A 20 11.52 4.56 -15.58
CA VAL A 20 10.34 4.71 -14.72
C VAL A 20 10.63 5.69 -13.60
N ILE A 21 9.77 6.70 -13.45
CA ILE A 21 9.75 7.62 -12.32
C ILE A 21 8.41 7.46 -11.63
N LEU A 22 8.43 7.31 -10.31
CA LEU A 22 7.24 7.18 -9.49
C LEU A 22 7.01 8.45 -8.67
N PHE A 23 5.77 8.91 -8.61
CA PHE A 23 5.35 10.05 -7.80
C PHE A 23 4.27 9.62 -6.82
N ASP A 24 4.35 10.07 -5.58
CA ASP A 24 3.32 9.86 -4.56
C ASP A 24 3.19 11.09 -3.67
N LYS A 25 1.97 11.45 -3.31
CA LYS A 25 1.68 12.54 -2.37
C LYS A 25 2.06 12.22 -0.92
N ALA A 26 2.20 10.94 -0.58
CA ALA A 26 2.59 10.51 0.76
C ALA A 26 4.08 10.75 1.02
N ARG A 27 4.48 10.70 2.30
CA ARG A 27 5.89 10.82 2.74
C ARG A 27 6.73 9.58 2.44
N GLY A 28 6.11 8.49 1.97
CA GLY A 28 6.81 7.25 1.68
C GLY A 28 5.90 6.16 1.13
N PRO A 29 6.48 5.02 0.73
CA PRO A 29 5.75 3.96 0.06
C PRO A 29 4.83 3.18 1.01
N GLY A 30 3.80 2.56 0.41
CA GLY A 30 2.91 1.63 1.11
C GLY A 30 1.44 1.81 0.75
N GLY A 31 0.97 3.02 0.53
CA GLY A 31 -0.45 3.27 0.27
C GLY A 31 -1.32 2.70 1.41
N ARG A 32 -2.24 1.78 1.09
CA ARG A 32 -3.09 1.10 2.10
C ARG A 32 -2.34 0.07 2.97
N ALA A 33 -1.10 -0.26 2.65
CA ALA A 33 -0.21 -1.04 3.50
C ALA A 33 0.82 -0.16 4.20
N SER A 34 0.48 1.10 4.46
CA SER A 34 1.37 2.07 5.10
C SER A 34 1.59 1.77 6.57
N PHE A 35 2.78 2.13 7.03
CA PHE A 35 3.23 1.97 8.40
C PHE A 35 3.46 3.34 9.03
N LYS A 36 2.82 3.61 10.17
CA LYS A 36 3.00 4.83 10.94
C LYS A 36 4.11 4.62 11.97
N ARG A 37 5.24 5.27 11.75
CA ARG A 37 6.34 5.28 12.73
C ARG A 37 6.02 6.23 13.88
N ILE A 38 6.31 5.82 15.10
CA ILE A 38 6.14 6.65 16.31
C ILE A 38 7.52 7.12 16.76
N LYS A 39 8.35 6.25 17.32
CA LYS A 39 9.67 6.57 17.82
C LYS A 39 10.63 5.42 17.49
N GLY A 40 11.83 5.74 17.01
CA GLY A 40 12.82 4.74 16.62
C GLY A 40 12.29 3.77 15.56
N LYS A 41 12.37 2.47 15.83
CA LYS A 41 11.86 1.39 14.97
C LYS A 41 10.41 0.99 15.27
N THR A 42 9.78 1.60 16.28
CA THR A 42 8.43 1.27 16.74
C THR A 42 7.38 2.01 15.91
N GLY A 43 6.25 1.35 15.65
CA GLY A 43 5.14 1.94 14.92
C GLY A 43 4.01 0.96 14.69
N PHE A 44 3.03 1.36 13.86
CA PHE A 44 1.81 0.61 13.59
C PHE A 44 1.55 0.44 12.11
N ASP A 45 1.10 -0.75 11.74
CA ASP A 45 0.41 -1.00 10.47
C ASP A 45 -1.06 -0.58 10.63
N HIS A 46 -1.37 0.66 10.24
CA HIS A 46 -2.70 1.24 10.44
C HIS A 46 -3.67 1.03 9.28
N GLY A 47 -3.21 0.42 8.20
CA GLY A 47 -4.04 0.02 7.08
C GLY A 47 -4.20 -1.51 7.02
N THR A 48 -3.46 -2.16 6.13
CA THR A 48 -3.42 -3.63 6.06
C THR A 48 -2.72 -4.20 7.29
N GLN A 49 -3.42 -4.99 8.08
CA GLN A 49 -2.86 -5.58 9.31
C GLN A 49 -1.96 -6.79 9.02
N TYR A 50 -2.35 -7.62 8.05
CA TYR A 50 -1.60 -8.79 7.59
C TYR A 50 -1.94 -9.15 6.15
N ILE A 51 -1.14 -10.03 5.58
CA ILE A 51 -1.27 -10.54 4.23
C ILE A 51 -1.67 -12.02 4.33
N SER A 52 -2.74 -12.42 3.64
CA SER A 52 -3.17 -13.81 3.54
C SER A 52 -3.18 -14.22 2.05
N PRO A 53 -2.10 -14.83 1.54
CA PRO A 53 -2.00 -15.19 0.13
C PRO A 53 -2.90 -16.37 -0.19
N LYS A 54 -3.83 -16.19 -1.15
CA LYS A 54 -4.80 -17.22 -1.56
C LYS A 54 -4.36 -17.92 -2.85
N THR A 55 -3.91 -17.19 -3.87
CA THR A 55 -3.52 -17.77 -5.17
C THR A 55 -2.11 -18.37 -5.13
N LYS A 56 -1.84 -19.32 -6.03
CA LYS A 56 -0.52 -19.98 -6.15
C LYS A 56 0.59 -18.94 -6.46
N GLU A 57 0.32 -18.01 -7.35
CA GLU A 57 1.25 -16.95 -7.77
C GLU A 57 1.60 -16.04 -6.59
N PHE A 58 0.57 -15.61 -5.83
CA PHE A 58 0.78 -14.73 -4.70
C PHE A 58 1.48 -15.43 -3.53
N LYS A 59 1.21 -16.74 -3.31
CA LYS A 59 1.96 -17.58 -2.37
C LYS A 59 3.44 -17.66 -2.77
N ARG A 60 3.73 -17.91 -4.06
CA ARG A 60 5.11 -17.96 -4.56
C ARG A 60 5.82 -16.62 -4.34
N PHE A 61 5.15 -15.52 -4.66
CA PHE A 61 5.68 -14.17 -4.46
C PHE A 61 5.99 -13.89 -2.98
N THR A 62 5.05 -14.13 -2.08
CA THR A 62 5.24 -13.89 -0.64
C THR A 62 6.31 -14.80 -0.05
N ASN A 63 6.39 -16.07 -0.44
CA ASN A 63 7.43 -16.99 -0.01
C ASN A 63 8.82 -16.52 -0.45
N ASN A 64 8.96 -15.98 -1.65
CA ASN A 64 10.22 -15.38 -2.11
C ASN A 64 10.60 -14.18 -1.22
N LEU A 65 9.65 -13.32 -0.87
CA LEU A 65 9.91 -12.19 0.03
C LEU A 65 10.24 -12.62 1.46
N ILE A 66 9.70 -13.75 1.93
CA ILE A 66 10.07 -14.34 3.22
C ILE A 66 11.53 -14.84 3.17
N LYS A 67 11.92 -15.59 2.12
CA LYS A 67 13.31 -16.03 1.91
C LYS A 67 14.28 -14.85 1.88
N LYS A 68 13.88 -13.73 1.29
CA LYS A 68 14.66 -12.47 1.23
C LYS A 68 14.58 -11.63 2.51
N LYS A 69 13.96 -12.15 3.57
CA LYS A 69 13.80 -11.48 4.87
C LYS A 69 13.08 -10.12 4.80
N VAL A 70 12.25 -9.91 3.78
CA VAL A 70 11.36 -8.73 3.65
C VAL A 70 10.07 -8.93 4.43
N LEU A 71 9.53 -10.15 4.36
CA LEU A 71 8.34 -10.58 5.09
C LEU A 71 8.69 -11.64 6.12
N LYS A 72 7.76 -11.88 7.05
CA LYS A 72 7.80 -12.98 8.00
C LYS A 72 6.40 -13.53 8.25
N VAL A 73 6.31 -14.80 8.65
CA VAL A 73 5.07 -15.35 9.15
C VAL A 73 4.72 -14.68 10.47
N TRP A 74 3.48 -14.27 10.63
CA TRP A 74 2.98 -13.72 11.88
C TRP A 74 2.69 -14.88 12.84
N GLY A 75 3.61 -15.14 13.75
CA GLY A 75 3.48 -16.17 14.79
C GLY A 75 2.43 -15.80 15.83
N GLY A 76 2.04 -16.80 16.63
CA GLY A 76 1.06 -16.68 17.69
C GLY A 76 -0.31 -17.28 17.35
N LYS A 77 -1.18 -17.34 18.33
CA LYS A 77 -2.57 -17.81 18.17
C LYS A 77 -3.43 -16.68 17.61
N HIS A 78 -4.17 -16.95 16.55
CA HIS A 78 -5.14 -16.02 15.97
C HIS A 78 -6.55 -16.51 16.30
N ILE A 79 -7.33 -15.72 17.00
CA ILE A 79 -8.67 -16.10 17.47
C ILE A 79 -9.69 -15.17 16.84
N PHE A 80 -10.75 -15.74 16.27
CA PHE A 80 -11.94 -14.96 15.89
C PHE A 80 -12.82 -14.77 17.11
N LEU A 81 -13.02 -13.51 17.49
CA LEU A 81 -13.92 -13.11 18.57
C LEU A 81 -15.36 -13.04 18.03
N ASN A 82 -15.94 -14.17 17.75
CA ASN A 82 -17.36 -14.31 17.50
C ASN A 82 -17.96 -15.22 18.60
N SER A 83 -19.29 -15.40 18.62
CA SER A 83 -20.03 -16.16 19.64
C SER A 83 -19.46 -17.56 20.01
N LYS A 84 -18.53 -18.08 19.21
CA LYS A 84 -17.84 -19.37 19.47
C LYS A 84 -16.34 -19.20 19.18
N LYS A 85 -15.57 -18.59 20.07
CA LYS A 85 -14.11 -18.40 19.96
C LYS A 85 -13.43 -19.51 19.14
N LYS A 86 -13.21 -19.32 17.85
CA LYS A 86 -12.53 -20.28 16.97
C LYS A 86 -11.13 -19.82 16.66
N GLU A 87 -10.15 -20.68 16.87
CA GLU A 87 -8.78 -20.44 16.45
C GLU A 87 -8.69 -20.52 14.91
N ASP A 88 -8.06 -19.51 14.29
CA ASP A 88 -7.79 -19.52 12.85
C ASP A 88 -6.54 -20.35 12.55
N LYS A 89 -6.71 -21.68 12.51
CA LYS A 89 -5.64 -22.61 12.11
C LYS A 89 -5.45 -22.69 10.60
N LYS A 90 -6.39 -22.15 9.82
CA LYS A 90 -6.54 -22.44 8.39
C LYS A 90 -5.72 -21.55 7.47
N HIS A 91 -5.31 -20.37 7.94
CA HIS A 91 -4.69 -19.37 7.06
C HIS A 91 -3.38 -18.84 7.63
N ILE A 92 -2.30 -19.04 6.87
CA ILE A 92 -1.01 -18.40 7.18
C ILE A 92 -1.18 -16.89 7.03
N LYS A 93 -0.90 -16.16 8.10
CA LYS A 93 -0.82 -14.71 8.12
C LYS A 93 0.63 -14.28 8.01
N ILE A 94 0.89 -13.35 7.12
CA ILE A 94 2.22 -12.85 6.81
C ILE A 94 2.23 -11.35 7.06
N ILE A 95 3.30 -10.84 7.63
CA ILE A 95 3.50 -9.42 7.89
C ILE A 95 4.86 -8.94 7.38
N GLY A 96 4.99 -7.65 7.17
CA GLY A 96 6.27 -7.02 6.91
C GLY A 96 7.22 -7.21 8.10
N ARG A 97 8.52 -7.27 7.85
CA ARG A 97 9.51 -7.45 8.91
C ARG A 97 9.58 -6.24 9.83
N SER A 98 9.50 -5.04 9.27
CA SER A 98 9.47 -3.76 10.00
C SER A 98 8.10 -3.08 9.94
N GLY A 99 7.26 -3.45 8.96
CA GLY A 99 5.93 -2.95 8.70
C GLY A 99 5.45 -3.43 7.32
N ASN A 100 4.15 -3.45 7.08
CA ASN A 100 3.59 -4.03 5.85
C ASN A 100 3.94 -3.25 4.58
N ASN A 101 4.44 -2.02 4.71
CA ASN A 101 4.99 -1.26 3.60
C ASN A 101 6.36 -1.77 3.12
N ASP A 102 6.96 -2.74 3.78
CA ASP A 102 8.25 -3.32 3.37
C ASP A 102 8.18 -3.97 1.98
N ILE A 103 6.99 -4.47 1.56
CA ILE A 103 6.79 -4.95 0.19
C ILE A 103 7.05 -3.83 -0.82
N SER A 104 6.36 -2.68 -0.63
CA SER A 104 6.52 -1.54 -1.54
C SER A 104 7.94 -0.99 -1.51
N LYS A 105 8.56 -0.88 -0.34
CA LYS A 105 9.98 -0.47 -0.21
C LYS A 105 10.91 -1.40 -0.98
N TYR A 106 10.72 -2.71 -0.84
CA TYR A 106 11.54 -3.70 -1.54
C TYR A 106 11.41 -3.59 -3.06
N LEU A 107 10.17 -3.50 -3.55
CA LEU A 107 9.90 -3.40 -4.99
C LEU A 107 10.43 -2.10 -5.60
N LEU A 108 10.45 -1.02 -4.83
CA LEU A 108 10.88 0.31 -5.26
C LEU A 108 12.36 0.61 -5.01
N LYS A 109 13.14 -0.33 -4.47
CA LYS A 109 14.54 -0.09 -4.05
C LYS A 109 15.43 0.51 -5.16
N LYS A 110 15.16 0.19 -6.43
CA LYS A 110 15.92 0.65 -7.60
C LYS A 110 15.14 1.64 -8.47
N ILE A 111 14.00 2.14 -8.01
CA ILE A 111 13.12 3.06 -8.76
C ILE A 111 13.32 4.48 -8.26
N ASN A 112 13.40 5.41 -9.19
CA ASN A 112 13.38 6.83 -8.85
C ASN A 112 11.99 7.21 -8.33
N CYS A 113 11.90 7.56 -7.04
CA CYS A 113 10.64 7.86 -6.36
C CYS A 113 10.65 9.28 -5.81
N ASN A 114 9.64 10.05 -6.18
CA ASN A 114 9.38 11.39 -5.68
C ASN A 114 8.18 11.34 -4.74
N TYR A 115 8.41 11.53 -3.46
CA TYR A 115 7.39 11.60 -2.42
C TYR A 115 7.00 13.05 -2.12
N GLN A 116 5.89 13.23 -1.38
CA GLN A 116 5.31 14.54 -1.08
C GLN A 116 5.07 15.34 -2.37
N CYS A 117 4.60 14.69 -3.41
CA CYS A 117 4.42 15.24 -4.74
C CYS A 117 3.03 14.84 -5.25
N GLU A 118 2.05 15.71 -5.07
CA GLU A 118 0.67 15.44 -5.42
C GLU A 118 0.37 15.86 -6.86
N LEU A 119 -0.07 14.91 -7.68
CA LEU A 119 -0.55 15.19 -9.03
C LEU A 119 -1.89 15.94 -8.97
N LYS A 120 -1.94 17.16 -9.53
CA LYS A 120 -3.13 18.01 -9.56
C LYS A 120 -3.89 17.95 -10.87
N LYS A 121 -3.19 17.95 -12.02
CA LYS A 121 -3.81 17.95 -13.35
C LYS A 121 -3.00 17.13 -14.34
N ILE A 122 -3.70 16.61 -15.34
CA ILE A 122 -3.14 15.82 -16.44
C ILE A 122 -3.59 16.48 -17.76
N TYR A 123 -2.67 16.58 -18.70
CA TYR A 123 -2.91 17.06 -20.04
C TYR A 123 -2.26 16.09 -21.05
N PHE A 124 -2.86 15.95 -22.22
CA PHE A 124 -2.24 15.23 -23.33
C PHE A 124 -2.09 16.20 -24.49
N LYS A 125 -0.86 16.48 -24.90
CA LYS A 125 -0.53 17.39 -25.99
C LYS A 125 0.77 16.96 -26.64
N ASN A 126 0.87 17.09 -27.97
CA ASN A 126 2.08 16.74 -28.73
C ASN A 126 2.59 15.31 -28.45
N LYS A 127 1.67 14.35 -28.39
CA LYS A 127 1.94 12.91 -28.10
C LYS A 127 2.59 12.66 -26.73
N LEU A 128 2.57 13.62 -25.82
CA LEU A 128 3.10 13.49 -24.48
C LEU A 128 2.02 13.76 -23.42
N TRP A 129 2.18 13.10 -22.30
CA TRP A 129 1.42 13.36 -21.08
C TRP A 129 2.13 14.40 -20.23
N HIS A 130 1.47 15.50 -19.96
CA HIS A 130 1.96 16.58 -19.12
C HIS A 130 1.26 16.51 -17.75
N LEU A 131 2.04 16.43 -16.72
CA LEU A 131 1.60 16.26 -15.34
C LEU A 131 1.93 17.51 -14.54
N LEU A 132 0.92 18.21 -14.04
CA LEU A 132 1.08 19.35 -13.14
C LEU A 132 0.97 18.88 -11.70
N PHE A 133 2.00 19.14 -10.92
CA PHE A 133 2.09 18.77 -9.51
C PHE A 133 1.78 19.96 -8.59
N ASP A 134 1.67 19.69 -7.29
CA ASP A 134 1.40 20.69 -6.24
C ASP A 134 2.54 21.71 -6.03
N ASP A 135 3.75 21.35 -6.44
CA ASP A 135 4.91 22.26 -6.47
C ASP A 135 4.90 23.25 -7.66
N GLY A 136 3.82 23.28 -8.44
CA GLY A 136 3.67 24.11 -9.64
C GLY A 136 4.45 23.61 -10.85
N LYS A 137 5.28 22.56 -10.74
CA LYS A 137 6.11 22.07 -11.84
C LYS A 137 5.30 21.19 -12.79
N LEU A 138 5.54 21.44 -14.07
CA LEU A 138 5.02 20.61 -15.17
C LEU A 138 6.11 19.64 -15.62
N ARG A 139 5.77 18.34 -15.67
CA ARG A 139 6.66 17.28 -16.12
C ARG A 139 6.00 16.47 -17.22
N SER A 140 6.76 16.08 -18.24
CA SER A 140 6.23 15.42 -19.45
C SER A 140 6.75 13.98 -19.57
N PHE A 141 5.85 13.08 -20.01
CA PHE A 141 6.13 11.65 -20.10
C PHE A 141 5.46 11.04 -21.34
N GLN A 142 6.05 10.00 -21.89
CA GLN A 142 5.45 9.23 -23.00
C GLN A 142 4.24 8.39 -22.55
N GLY A 143 4.23 7.94 -21.31
CA GLY A 143 3.15 7.15 -20.74
C GLY A 143 2.94 7.44 -19.27
N ILE A 144 1.71 7.27 -18.78
CA ILE A 144 1.36 7.38 -17.37
C ILE A 144 0.56 6.18 -16.92
N ILE A 145 0.77 5.77 -15.68
CA ILE A 145 -0.05 4.77 -15.00
C ILE A 145 -0.51 5.35 -13.68
N LEU A 146 -1.83 5.33 -13.48
CA LEU A 146 -2.48 5.82 -12.26
C LEU A 146 -2.90 4.63 -11.40
N THR A 147 -2.36 4.52 -10.19
CA THR A 147 -2.71 3.48 -9.21
C THR A 147 -3.33 4.05 -7.94
N CYS A 148 -3.75 5.31 -8.00
CA CYS A 148 -4.46 5.97 -6.91
C CYS A 148 -5.87 5.37 -6.73
N PRO A 149 -6.51 5.55 -5.55
CA PRO A 149 -7.87 5.11 -5.29
C PRO A 149 -8.88 5.70 -6.28
N PHE A 150 -9.98 4.97 -6.52
CA PHE A 150 -10.95 5.31 -7.56
C PHE A 150 -11.51 6.75 -7.50
N PRO A 151 -11.84 7.35 -6.33
CA PRO A 151 -12.30 8.74 -6.29
C PRO A 151 -11.28 9.74 -6.83
N GLN A 152 -9.98 9.51 -6.56
CA GLN A 152 -8.89 10.34 -7.06
C GLN A 152 -8.65 10.09 -8.55
N LEU A 153 -8.71 8.82 -8.97
CA LEU A 153 -8.64 8.43 -10.38
C LEU A 153 -9.74 9.13 -11.19
N LYS A 154 -11.00 9.05 -10.73
CA LYS A 154 -12.15 9.71 -11.39
C LYS A 154 -11.90 11.20 -11.59
N LYS A 155 -11.41 11.89 -10.54
CA LYS A 155 -11.11 13.33 -10.60
C LYS A 155 -10.02 13.66 -11.64
N LEU A 156 -8.95 12.88 -11.68
CA LEU A 156 -7.79 13.13 -12.55
C LEU A 156 -8.04 12.74 -14.00
N SER A 157 -8.79 11.67 -14.24
CA SER A 157 -8.91 11.03 -15.57
C SER A 157 -10.22 11.33 -16.31
N LYS A 158 -11.13 12.11 -15.72
CA LYS A 158 -12.47 12.40 -16.29
C LYS A 158 -12.44 12.84 -17.77
N LYS A 159 -11.38 13.55 -18.18
CA LYS A 159 -11.24 14.03 -19.56
C LYS A 159 -10.74 12.96 -20.55
N PHE A 160 -10.21 11.84 -20.07
CA PHE A 160 -9.52 10.83 -20.88
C PHE A 160 -10.22 9.47 -20.88
N ILE A 161 -11.10 9.22 -19.93
CA ILE A 161 -11.79 7.94 -19.76
C ILE A 161 -13.28 8.16 -19.99
N LYS A 162 -13.90 7.27 -20.78
CA LYS A 162 -15.35 7.33 -21.07
C LYS A 162 -16.16 7.30 -19.77
N ASN A 163 -17.20 8.12 -19.70
CA ASN A 163 -18.07 8.22 -18.51
C ASN A 163 -18.63 6.87 -18.06
N SER A 164 -19.03 6.00 -19.00
CA SER A 164 -19.53 4.65 -18.70
C SER A 164 -18.58 3.79 -17.85
N PHE A 165 -17.27 4.01 -17.97
CA PHE A 165 -16.29 3.34 -17.12
C PHE A 165 -16.15 4.02 -15.74
N LEU A 166 -16.24 5.35 -15.70
CA LEU A 166 -16.12 6.15 -14.49
C LEU A 166 -17.41 6.16 -13.67
N ASP A 167 -18.54 5.83 -14.29
CA ASP A 167 -19.86 5.79 -13.63
C ASP A 167 -20.14 4.44 -12.95
N ARG A 168 -19.23 3.47 -13.08
CA ARG A 168 -19.30 2.26 -12.29
C ARG A 168 -19.30 2.64 -10.80
N SER A 169 -20.28 2.13 -10.06
CA SER A 169 -20.46 2.42 -8.63
C SER A 169 -19.41 1.68 -7.76
N ILE A 170 -18.13 2.06 -7.91
CA ILE A 170 -17.09 1.57 -7.01
C ILE A 170 -17.20 2.35 -5.71
N LYS A 171 -17.88 1.75 -4.73
CA LYS A 171 -17.96 2.31 -3.39
C LYS A 171 -16.68 2.01 -2.63
N MET A 172 -16.11 3.03 -2.01
CA MET A 172 -15.00 2.89 -1.07
C MET A 172 -15.51 3.27 0.32
N ASN A 173 -15.46 2.32 1.24
CA ASN A 173 -15.84 2.58 2.63
C ASN A 173 -14.72 3.34 3.34
N ALA A 174 -15.11 4.36 4.11
CA ALA A 174 -14.19 5.00 5.04
C ALA A 174 -13.85 4.03 6.17
N ASN A 175 -12.59 4.04 6.59
CA ASN A 175 -12.12 3.24 7.72
C ASN A 175 -11.38 4.17 8.69
N ILE A 176 -11.75 4.11 9.96
CA ILE A 176 -11.09 4.81 11.05
C ILE A 176 -10.25 3.79 11.81
N THR A 177 -8.97 4.05 11.96
CA THR A 177 -8.05 3.17 12.67
C THR A 177 -7.51 3.88 13.90
N THR A 178 -7.82 3.34 15.08
CA THR A 178 -7.23 3.77 16.35
C THR A 178 -5.96 2.97 16.62
N MET A 179 -4.87 3.67 16.92
CA MET A 179 -3.58 3.08 17.24
C MET A 179 -3.30 3.27 18.73
N ILE A 180 -3.21 2.16 19.48
CA ILE A 180 -3.01 2.17 20.93
C ILE A 180 -1.66 1.53 21.25
N ALA A 181 -0.81 2.24 21.99
CA ALA A 181 0.41 1.70 22.56
C ALA A 181 0.24 1.51 24.07
N ILE A 182 0.46 0.30 24.55
CA ILE A 182 0.36 -0.04 25.97
C ILE A 182 1.76 -0.44 26.46
N LYS A 183 2.16 0.06 27.60
CA LYS A 183 3.41 -0.38 28.26
C LYS A 183 3.32 -1.86 28.60
N LYS A 184 4.41 -2.61 28.39
CA LYS A 184 4.45 -4.07 28.59
C LYS A 184 3.94 -4.49 29.97
N ASN A 185 4.20 -3.71 31.00
CA ASN A 185 3.78 -4.01 32.38
C ASN A 185 2.27 -3.82 32.63
N CYS A 186 1.55 -3.08 31.77
CA CYS A 186 0.11 -2.94 31.89
C CYS A 186 -0.67 -4.20 31.50
N LEU A 187 -0.04 -5.15 30.80
CA LEU A 187 -0.67 -6.42 30.43
C LEU A 187 -0.65 -7.46 31.55
N LEU A 188 0.09 -7.23 32.63
CA LEU A 188 0.17 -8.12 33.78
C LEU A 188 -1.06 -8.02 34.72
N TYR A 189 -1.90 -7.00 34.53
CA TYR A 189 -3.09 -6.76 35.35
C TYR A 189 -4.41 -7.16 34.68
N THR A 190 -4.38 -7.81 33.54
CA THR A 190 -5.55 -8.49 32.98
C THR A 190 -5.62 -9.92 33.54
N SER A 191 -5.71 -10.03 34.85
CA SER A 191 -6.25 -11.22 35.47
C SER A 191 -7.70 -11.34 35.02
N PRO A 192 -8.18 -12.48 34.50
CA PRO A 192 -9.59 -12.66 34.29
C PRO A 192 -10.25 -12.50 35.66
N SER A 193 -11.16 -11.55 35.75
CA SER A 193 -12.07 -11.45 36.89
C SER A 193 -12.78 -12.81 37.04
N PRO A 194 -12.93 -13.33 38.26
CA PRO A 194 -13.58 -14.59 38.51
C PRO A 194 -14.99 -14.66 37.97
#